data_e0d96a8736e8be0b2a9fcac9b070ad7a
#
_entry.id   e0d96a8736e8be0b2a9fcac9b070ad7a
#
_cell.length_a   1.000
_cell.length_b   1.000
_cell.length_c   1.000
_cell.angle_alpha   90.00
_cell.angle_beta   90.00
_cell.angle_gamma   90.00
#
_symmetry.space_group_name_H-M   'P 1'
#
loop_
_entity.id
_entity.type
_entity.pdbx_description
1 polymer ?
#
loop_
_entity_poly.entity_id
_entity_poly.type
_entity_poly.pdbx_seq_one_letter_code
_entity_poly.pdbx_strand_id
1 'polypeptide(L)'
;MGSPFFILSNKGESQIIVTKSSPILVPKVLFDARHIEDYLRLQYDVSKAGHILQDEIEDYISVSYLDKTENDCLTQLEPRYYQHITTFLYNILHRVIANKAANCLCLSIQDECIHFFLEKDNRLLLVNDIAITSDYDILYHALNILNQYGVDPDDCVVYLHNGNDTLAELLSEYTDVTLLKLT
;
A
#
# COMPACT_ATOMS: atom_id res chain seq x y z
N MET A 1 -2.46 -8.76 -16.79
CA MET A 1 -2.22 -7.35 -16.38
C MET A 1 -3.53 -6.83 -15.83
N GLY A 2 -3.58 -6.46 -14.54
CA GLY A 2 -4.74 -5.84 -13.93
C GLY A 2 -5.02 -4.44 -14.50
N SER A 3 -6.22 -3.90 -14.22
CA SER A 3 -6.54 -2.52 -14.59
C SER A 3 -5.63 -1.55 -13.82
N PRO A 4 -5.11 -0.47 -14.45
CA PRO A 4 -4.25 0.50 -13.77
C PRO A 4 -4.98 1.34 -12.72
N PHE A 5 -6.29 1.27 -12.67
CA PHE A 5 -7.15 1.96 -11.71
C PHE A 5 -8.52 1.28 -11.61
N PHE A 6 -9.24 1.57 -10.54
CA PHE A 6 -10.68 1.31 -10.41
C PHE A 6 -11.42 2.52 -9.86
N ILE A 7 -12.74 2.55 -10.09
CA ILE A 7 -13.58 3.69 -9.72
C ILE A 7 -14.48 3.26 -8.58
N LEU A 8 -14.40 3.99 -7.47
CA LEU A 8 -15.39 3.92 -6.39
C LEU A 8 -16.41 5.03 -6.58
N SER A 9 -17.68 4.66 -6.62
CA SER A 9 -18.78 5.62 -6.70
C SER A 9 -19.63 5.54 -5.43
N ASN A 10 -19.74 6.66 -4.72
CA ASN A 10 -20.60 6.78 -3.54
C ASN A 10 -21.38 8.09 -3.58
N LYS A 11 -22.72 8.02 -3.51
CA LYS A 11 -23.65 9.17 -3.46
C LYS A 11 -23.38 10.25 -4.54
N GLY A 12 -22.98 9.84 -5.74
CA GLY A 12 -22.75 10.77 -6.87
C GLY A 12 -21.36 11.39 -6.92
N GLU A 13 -20.46 11.00 -6.03
CA GLU A 13 -19.06 11.35 -6.10
C GLU A 13 -18.24 10.14 -6.59
N SER A 14 -17.35 10.38 -7.54
CA SER A 14 -16.45 9.36 -8.08
C SER A 14 -15.05 9.59 -7.54
N GLN A 15 -14.49 8.53 -6.93
CA GLN A 15 -13.10 8.47 -6.51
C GLN A 15 -12.36 7.48 -7.41
N ILE A 16 -11.20 7.85 -7.89
CA ILE A 16 -10.34 6.98 -8.68
C ILE A 16 -9.22 6.48 -7.79
N ILE A 17 -9.11 5.15 -7.70
CA ILE A 17 -8.02 4.48 -7.00
C ILE A 17 -7.02 3.99 -8.04
N VAL A 18 -5.82 4.53 -7.98
CA VAL A 18 -4.71 4.20 -8.89
C VAL A 18 -3.96 3.01 -8.33
N THR A 19 -3.80 1.96 -9.12
CA THR A 19 -3.17 0.68 -8.72
C THR A 19 -1.79 0.47 -9.32
N LYS A 20 -1.36 1.33 -10.23
CA LYS A 20 -0.10 1.23 -10.94
C LYS A 20 0.94 2.16 -10.31
N SER A 21 2.19 1.79 -10.43
CA SER A 21 3.36 2.42 -9.81
C SER A 21 3.40 2.30 -8.28
N SER A 22 4.53 1.88 -7.75
CA SER A 22 4.76 1.92 -6.31
C SER A 22 4.94 3.35 -5.84
N PRO A 23 4.32 3.80 -4.75
CA PRO A 23 4.48 5.16 -4.27
C PRO A 23 5.85 5.35 -3.63
N ILE A 24 6.37 6.56 -3.72
CA ILE A 24 7.55 6.99 -2.96
C ILE A 24 7.08 7.68 -1.68
N LEU A 25 7.50 7.18 -0.53
CA LEU A 25 7.21 7.79 0.76
C LEU A 25 8.27 8.82 1.11
N VAL A 26 7.85 10.06 1.27
CA VAL A 26 8.71 11.17 1.69
C VAL A 26 8.27 11.62 3.09
N PRO A 27 9.16 11.62 4.11
CA PRO A 27 8.81 12.17 5.42
C PRO A 27 8.28 13.61 5.29
N LYS A 28 7.17 13.93 5.94
CA LYS A 28 6.54 15.27 5.88
C LYS A 28 7.52 16.40 6.18
N VAL A 29 8.43 16.17 7.13
CA VAL A 29 9.46 17.16 7.51
C VAL A 29 10.49 17.45 6.40
N LEU A 30 10.64 16.56 5.41
CA LEU A 30 11.54 16.69 4.27
C LEU A 30 10.80 17.00 2.97
N PHE A 31 9.46 16.97 2.98
CA PHE A 31 8.67 17.14 1.78
C PHE A 31 8.59 18.62 1.36
N ASP A 32 8.91 18.89 0.11
CA ASP A 32 8.71 20.18 -0.55
C ASP A 32 7.97 19.97 -1.87
N ALA A 33 6.73 20.45 -1.97
CA ALA A 33 5.90 20.31 -3.15
C ALA A 33 6.51 20.90 -4.43
N ARG A 34 7.44 21.86 -4.33
CA ARG A 34 8.17 22.43 -5.48
C ARG A 34 9.12 21.44 -6.14
N HIS A 35 9.48 20.38 -5.42
CA HIS A 35 10.40 19.32 -5.84
C HIS A 35 9.72 17.96 -6.02
N ILE A 36 8.39 17.94 -6.18
CA ILE A 36 7.62 16.70 -6.23
C ILE A 36 8.06 15.76 -7.37
N GLU A 37 8.42 16.29 -8.53
CA GLU A 37 8.96 15.51 -9.63
C GLU A 37 10.35 14.91 -9.32
N ASP A 38 11.16 15.58 -8.50
CA ASP A 38 12.49 15.10 -8.15
C ASP A 38 12.40 13.84 -7.29
N TYR A 39 11.39 13.72 -6.43
CA TYR A 39 11.13 12.48 -5.69
C TYR A 39 10.81 11.34 -6.65
N LEU A 40 9.94 11.56 -7.65
CA LEU A 40 9.59 10.54 -8.63
C LEU A 40 10.79 10.11 -9.49
N ARG A 41 11.71 11.04 -9.82
CA ARG A 41 12.93 10.73 -10.58
C ARG A 41 13.87 9.75 -9.90
N LEU A 42 13.72 9.55 -8.57
CA LEU A 42 14.51 8.55 -7.85
C LEU A 42 14.20 7.12 -8.31
N GLN A 43 13.00 6.89 -8.85
CA GLN A 43 12.55 5.54 -9.20
C GLN A 43 11.94 5.46 -10.62
N TYR A 44 11.46 6.56 -11.17
CA TYR A 44 10.67 6.58 -12.40
C TYR A 44 11.17 7.56 -13.46
N ASP A 45 10.85 7.26 -14.71
CA ASP A 45 10.97 8.19 -15.83
C ASP A 45 9.76 9.15 -15.82
N VAL A 46 9.96 10.33 -15.24
CA VAL A 46 8.90 11.35 -15.10
C VAL A 46 8.40 11.91 -16.44
N SER A 47 9.11 11.66 -17.56
CA SER A 47 8.61 12.08 -18.88
C SER A 47 7.30 11.39 -19.27
N LYS A 48 6.97 10.29 -18.62
CA LYS A 48 5.74 9.51 -18.78
C LYS A 48 4.61 9.98 -17.87
N ALA A 49 4.91 10.75 -16.82
CA ALA A 49 3.90 11.20 -15.89
C ALA A 49 2.88 12.14 -16.58
N GLY A 50 1.61 11.81 -16.46
CA GLY A 50 0.48 12.62 -16.91
C GLY A 50 -0.14 13.41 -15.77
N HIS A 51 -0.27 12.78 -14.61
CA HIS A 51 -0.77 13.39 -13.38
C HIS A 51 0.00 12.84 -12.18
N ILE A 52 0.49 13.72 -11.33
CA ILE A 52 1.19 13.34 -10.09
C ILE A 52 0.19 13.34 -8.94
N LEU A 53 0.14 12.25 -8.21
CA LEU A 53 -0.67 12.08 -7.01
C LEU A 53 0.16 12.37 -5.77
N GLN A 54 -0.49 13.01 -4.81
CA GLN A 54 0.07 13.29 -3.50
C GLN A 54 -0.96 12.92 -2.46
N ASP A 55 -0.66 11.90 -1.67
CA ASP A 55 -1.50 11.42 -0.57
C ASP A 55 -0.77 11.55 0.76
N GLU A 56 -1.51 11.60 1.87
CA GLU A 56 -0.91 11.57 3.21
C GLU A 56 -1.08 10.19 3.84
N ILE A 57 0.01 9.65 4.38
CA ILE A 57 0.03 8.45 5.21
C ILE A 57 0.83 8.77 6.47
N GLU A 58 0.16 8.97 7.60
CA GLU A 58 0.80 9.36 8.88
C GLU A 58 1.81 10.51 8.73
N ASP A 59 3.08 10.26 9.05
CA ASP A 59 4.18 11.22 8.98
C ASP A 59 4.83 11.33 7.59
N TYR A 60 4.21 10.71 6.57
CA TYR A 60 4.74 10.66 5.21
C TYR A 60 3.79 11.29 4.21
N ILE A 61 4.37 11.80 3.13
CA ILE A 61 3.69 12.10 1.88
C ILE A 61 3.99 10.97 0.91
N SER A 62 2.95 10.32 0.42
CA SER A 62 3.00 9.31 -0.62
C SER A 62 2.93 10.00 -1.97
N VAL A 63 3.98 9.89 -2.77
CA VAL A 63 4.06 10.49 -4.11
C VAL A 63 4.03 9.37 -5.15
N SER A 64 3.07 9.43 -6.06
CA SER A 64 2.91 8.50 -7.17
C SER A 64 2.47 9.22 -8.43
N TYR A 65 2.24 8.51 -9.53
CA TYR A 65 1.76 9.14 -10.76
C TYR A 65 0.86 8.22 -11.59
N LEU A 66 0.00 8.83 -12.39
CA LEU A 66 -0.62 8.21 -13.55
C LEU A 66 0.22 8.53 -14.79
N ASP A 67 0.41 7.60 -15.69
CA ASP A 67 1.02 7.93 -16.96
C ASP A 67 0.07 8.75 -17.87
N LYS A 68 0.62 9.34 -18.93
CA LYS A 68 -0.15 10.23 -19.81
C LYS A 68 -1.35 9.55 -20.43
N THR A 69 -1.18 8.31 -20.88
CA THR A 69 -2.26 7.56 -21.54
C THR A 69 -3.40 7.26 -20.57
N GLU A 70 -3.09 6.90 -19.34
CA GLU A 70 -4.07 6.63 -18.28
C GLU A 70 -4.80 7.90 -17.87
N ASN A 71 -4.05 8.99 -17.69
CA ASN A 71 -4.62 10.29 -17.35
C ASN A 71 -5.59 10.79 -18.42
N ASP A 72 -5.26 10.66 -19.70
CA ASP A 72 -6.12 11.06 -20.81
C ASP A 72 -7.45 10.29 -20.84
N CYS A 73 -7.43 9.01 -20.47
CA CYS A 73 -8.65 8.22 -20.30
C CYS A 73 -9.52 8.72 -19.14
N LEU A 74 -8.89 9.12 -18.03
CA LEU A 74 -9.57 9.51 -16.81
C LEU A 74 -10.10 10.95 -16.82
N THR A 75 -9.46 11.86 -17.55
CA THR A 75 -9.93 13.26 -17.66
C THR A 75 -11.35 13.36 -18.22
N GLN A 76 -11.79 12.37 -19.00
CA GLN A 76 -13.17 12.31 -19.52
C GLN A 76 -14.21 12.01 -18.44
N LEU A 77 -13.80 11.48 -17.29
CA LEU A 77 -14.69 11.08 -16.19
C LEU A 77 -14.88 12.17 -15.14
N GLU A 78 -14.18 13.30 -15.27
CA GLU A 78 -14.21 14.43 -14.32
C GLU A 78 -14.15 13.97 -12.85
N PRO A 79 -13.17 13.11 -12.46
CA PRO A 79 -13.12 12.62 -11.10
C PRO A 79 -12.79 13.74 -10.13
N ARG A 80 -13.50 13.77 -9.01
CA ARG A 80 -13.27 14.78 -7.96
C ARG A 80 -12.07 14.46 -7.08
N TYR A 81 -11.65 13.18 -7.06
CA TYR A 81 -10.61 12.75 -6.15
C TYR A 81 -9.83 11.55 -6.71
N TYR A 82 -8.52 11.63 -6.63
CA TYR A 82 -7.60 10.53 -6.94
C TYR A 82 -6.88 10.09 -5.68
N GLN A 83 -6.66 8.80 -5.51
CA GLN A 83 -5.86 8.25 -4.42
C GLN A 83 -5.08 7.05 -4.92
N HIS A 84 -3.86 6.87 -4.42
CA HIS A 84 -3.11 5.66 -4.68
C HIS A 84 -3.66 4.48 -3.84
N ILE A 85 -3.66 3.26 -4.41
CA ILE A 85 -4.17 2.05 -3.76
C ILE A 85 -3.52 1.81 -2.40
N THR A 86 -2.24 2.06 -2.28
CA THR A 86 -1.49 1.88 -1.03
C THR A 86 -2.06 2.76 0.08
N THR A 87 -2.30 4.05 -0.17
CA THR A 87 -2.92 4.96 0.80
C THR A 87 -4.34 4.54 1.13
N PHE A 88 -5.11 4.13 0.12
CA PHE A 88 -6.47 3.64 0.29
C PHE A 88 -6.51 2.40 1.20
N LEU A 89 -5.68 1.39 0.92
CA LEU A 89 -5.60 0.17 1.72
C LEU A 89 -5.14 0.45 3.15
N TYR A 90 -4.09 1.26 3.32
CA TYR A 90 -3.62 1.65 4.65
C TYR A 90 -4.75 2.25 5.49
N ASN A 91 -5.47 3.22 4.94
CA ASN A 91 -6.57 3.88 5.63
C ASN A 91 -7.72 2.93 5.99
N ILE A 92 -8.04 1.96 5.10
CA ILE A 92 -9.07 0.94 5.38
C ILE A 92 -8.58 0.01 6.50
N LEU A 93 -7.38 -0.56 6.36
CA LEU A 93 -6.84 -1.50 7.33
C LEU A 93 -6.75 -0.86 8.72
N HIS A 94 -6.28 0.38 8.79
CA HIS A 94 -6.21 1.14 10.05
C HIS A 94 -7.57 1.37 10.72
N ARG A 95 -8.68 1.44 9.93
CA ARG A 95 -10.05 1.61 10.48
C ARG A 95 -10.66 0.30 10.94
N VAL A 96 -10.35 -0.82 10.28
CA VAL A 96 -11.00 -2.11 10.59
C VAL A 96 -10.26 -2.90 11.66
N ILE A 97 -8.97 -2.66 11.86
CA ILE A 97 -8.20 -3.31 12.92
C ILE A 97 -8.50 -2.61 14.24
N ALA A 98 -9.48 -3.14 14.97
CA ALA A 98 -9.75 -2.69 16.34
C ALA A 98 -8.66 -3.25 17.29
N ASN A 99 -8.15 -2.41 18.21
CA ASN A 99 -7.11 -2.81 19.18
C ASN A 99 -5.87 -3.41 18.51
N LYS A 100 -5.37 -2.72 17.51
CA LYS A 100 -4.16 -3.12 16.77
C LYS A 100 -2.96 -3.33 17.73
N ALA A 101 -2.20 -4.39 17.50
CA ALA A 101 -0.95 -4.62 18.20
C ALA A 101 0.06 -3.49 17.91
N ALA A 102 0.90 -3.16 18.89
CA ALA A 102 1.92 -2.11 18.75
C ALA A 102 2.94 -2.44 17.66
N ASN A 103 3.26 -3.73 17.51
CA ASN A 103 4.06 -4.26 16.42
C ASN A 103 3.16 -5.10 15.52
N CYS A 104 2.98 -4.68 14.30
CA CYS A 104 2.16 -5.43 13.36
C CYS A 104 2.65 -5.31 11.92
N LEU A 105 2.40 -6.36 11.15
CA LEU A 105 2.62 -6.40 9.72
C LEU A 105 1.27 -6.61 9.03
N CYS A 106 0.75 -5.56 8.39
CA CYS A 106 -0.47 -5.68 7.60
C CYS A 106 -0.11 -6.09 6.17
N LEU A 107 -0.72 -7.16 5.70
CA LEU A 107 -0.58 -7.71 4.36
C LEU A 107 -1.89 -7.57 3.62
N SER A 108 -1.87 -6.98 2.42
CA SER A 108 -3.05 -6.91 1.56
C SER A 108 -2.74 -7.45 0.18
N ILE A 109 -3.38 -8.57 -0.18
CA ILE A 109 -3.19 -9.22 -1.48
C ILE A 109 -4.16 -8.61 -2.48
N GLN A 110 -3.62 -8.16 -3.63
CA GLN A 110 -4.37 -7.61 -4.75
C GLN A 110 -3.82 -8.21 -6.05
N ASP A 111 -4.59 -9.09 -6.66
CA ASP A 111 -4.17 -9.82 -7.87
C ASP A 111 -2.81 -10.53 -7.68
N GLU A 112 -1.79 -10.12 -8.43
CA GLU A 112 -0.42 -10.67 -8.38
C GLU A 112 0.54 -9.80 -7.55
N CYS A 113 0.01 -8.89 -6.73
CA CYS A 113 0.78 -7.97 -5.89
C CYS A 113 0.35 -8.07 -4.44
N ILE A 114 1.30 -7.92 -3.53
CA ILE A 114 1.03 -7.78 -2.10
C ILE A 114 1.54 -6.44 -1.61
N HIS A 115 0.73 -5.76 -0.82
CA HIS A 115 1.07 -4.54 -0.12
C HIS A 115 1.43 -4.87 1.32
N PHE A 116 2.61 -4.41 1.76
CA PHE A 116 3.12 -4.57 3.11
C PHE A 116 3.08 -3.23 3.84
N PHE A 117 2.56 -3.24 5.06
CA PHE A 117 2.59 -2.10 5.98
C PHE A 117 3.15 -2.58 7.31
N LEU A 118 4.40 -2.24 7.62
CA LEU A 118 5.01 -2.58 8.91
C LEU A 118 4.87 -1.42 9.87
N GLU A 119 4.33 -1.68 11.03
CA GLU A 119 4.35 -0.78 12.16
C GLU A 119 5.10 -1.39 13.35
N LYS A 120 5.89 -0.57 14.01
CA LYS A 120 6.60 -0.90 15.25
C LYS A 120 6.38 0.21 16.25
N ASP A 121 6.03 -0.16 17.48
CA ASP A 121 5.69 0.80 18.54
C ASP A 121 4.60 1.80 18.10
N ASN A 122 3.60 1.34 17.35
CA ASN A 122 2.52 2.13 16.73
C ASN A 122 3.01 3.22 15.76
N ARG A 123 4.15 3.02 15.11
CA ARG A 123 4.68 3.92 14.08
C ARG A 123 4.87 3.16 12.78
N LEU A 124 4.39 3.73 11.70
CA LEU A 124 4.63 3.21 10.36
C LEU A 124 6.12 3.30 10.01
N LEU A 125 6.75 2.15 9.73
CA LEU A 125 8.16 2.06 9.36
C LEU A 125 8.37 1.72 7.89
N LEU A 126 7.47 0.93 7.32
CA LEU A 126 7.58 0.46 5.93
C LEU A 126 6.22 0.47 5.27
N VAL A 127 6.21 0.96 4.05
CA VAL A 127 5.18 0.66 3.04
C VAL A 127 5.92 0.14 1.82
N ASN A 128 5.54 -1.03 1.35
CA ASN A 128 6.13 -1.63 0.15
C ASN A 128 5.09 -2.46 -0.58
N ASP A 129 5.25 -2.60 -1.87
CA ASP A 129 4.43 -3.47 -2.71
C ASP A 129 5.36 -4.34 -3.56
N ILE A 130 5.05 -5.62 -3.62
CA ILE A 130 5.90 -6.64 -4.23
C ILE A 130 5.01 -7.54 -5.09
N ALA A 131 5.47 -7.82 -6.32
CA ALA A 131 4.86 -8.87 -7.13
C ALA A 131 5.14 -10.24 -6.51
N ILE A 132 4.12 -11.09 -6.45
CA ILE A 132 4.19 -12.42 -5.85
C ILE A 132 3.85 -13.49 -6.87
N THR A 133 4.44 -14.68 -6.71
CA THR A 133 4.14 -15.84 -7.52
C THR A 133 3.64 -17.04 -6.70
N SER A 134 3.82 -17.00 -5.37
CA SER A 134 3.40 -18.08 -4.47
C SER A 134 3.21 -17.59 -3.03
N ASP A 135 2.53 -18.40 -2.21
CA ASP A 135 2.39 -18.15 -0.76
C ASP A 135 3.76 -18.18 -0.04
N TYR A 136 4.72 -18.96 -0.55
CA TYR A 136 6.09 -18.99 0.01
C TYR A 136 6.85 -17.69 -0.26
N ASP A 137 6.59 -17.00 -1.37
CA ASP A 137 7.17 -15.67 -1.61
C ASP A 137 6.65 -14.68 -0.57
N ILE A 138 5.35 -14.76 -0.24
CA ILE A 138 4.74 -13.92 0.80
C ILE A 138 5.40 -14.17 2.16
N LEU A 139 5.52 -15.44 2.56
CA LEU A 139 6.19 -15.84 3.79
C LEU A 139 7.63 -15.31 3.83
N TYR A 140 8.39 -15.55 2.75
CA TYR A 140 9.77 -15.08 2.66
C TYR A 140 9.88 -13.57 2.86
N HIS A 141 9.07 -12.80 2.13
CA HIS A 141 9.10 -11.34 2.23
C HIS A 141 8.64 -10.83 3.60
N ALA A 142 7.60 -11.44 4.18
CA ALA A 142 7.12 -11.09 5.52
C ALA A 142 8.21 -11.28 6.57
N LEU A 143 8.82 -12.45 6.65
CA LEU A 143 9.89 -12.74 7.61
C LEU A 143 11.15 -11.89 7.36
N ASN A 144 11.49 -11.64 6.08
CA ASN A 144 12.63 -10.78 5.73
C ASN A 144 12.39 -9.34 6.16
N ILE A 145 11.19 -8.80 5.99
CA ILE A 145 10.80 -7.46 6.45
C ILE A 145 10.94 -7.39 7.98
N LEU A 146 10.34 -8.32 8.72
CA LEU A 146 10.45 -8.34 10.19
C LEU A 146 11.91 -8.36 10.65
N ASN A 147 12.74 -9.23 10.05
CA ASN A 147 14.16 -9.33 10.35
C ASN A 147 14.92 -8.01 10.05
N GLN A 148 14.69 -7.39 8.89
CA GLN A 148 15.38 -6.15 8.51
C GLN A 148 15.08 -4.98 9.45
N TYR A 149 13.86 -4.93 9.99
CA TYR A 149 13.43 -3.87 10.91
C TYR A 149 13.61 -4.24 12.39
N GLY A 150 14.19 -5.40 12.67
CA GLY A 150 14.44 -5.87 14.02
C GLY A 150 13.14 -6.04 14.83
N VAL A 151 12.11 -6.59 14.20
CA VAL A 151 10.86 -6.99 14.83
C VAL A 151 10.89 -8.50 15.03
N ASP A 152 10.74 -8.93 16.28
CA ASP A 152 10.65 -10.36 16.59
C ASP A 152 9.29 -10.88 16.08
N PRO A 153 9.24 -11.97 15.28
CA PRO A 153 7.98 -12.55 14.86
C PRO A 153 7.06 -12.95 16.04
N ASP A 154 7.60 -13.36 17.18
CA ASP A 154 6.83 -13.72 18.38
C ASP A 154 6.17 -12.49 19.04
N ASP A 155 6.70 -11.28 18.79
CA ASP A 155 6.17 -10.01 19.31
C ASP A 155 5.34 -9.24 18.25
N CYS A 156 5.05 -9.85 17.10
CA CYS A 156 4.37 -9.23 15.97
C CYS A 156 3.06 -9.95 15.65
N VAL A 157 2.02 -9.17 15.31
CA VAL A 157 0.78 -9.73 14.75
C VAL A 157 0.72 -9.44 13.25
N VAL A 158 0.52 -10.48 12.45
CA VAL A 158 0.25 -10.34 11.02
C VAL A 158 -1.25 -10.21 10.78
N TYR A 159 -1.67 -9.10 10.21
CA TYR A 159 -3.03 -8.89 9.73
C TYR A 159 -3.11 -9.17 8.24
N LEU A 160 -3.82 -10.21 7.85
CA LEU A 160 -3.90 -10.70 6.47
C LEU A 160 -5.25 -10.35 5.83
N HIS A 161 -5.23 -9.46 4.84
CA HIS A 161 -6.38 -9.06 4.05
C HIS A 161 -6.34 -9.70 2.66
N ASN A 162 -7.47 -10.25 2.21
CA ASN A 162 -7.62 -11.01 0.96
C ASN A 162 -6.71 -12.24 0.86
N GLY A 163 -6.17 -12.74 1.98
CA GLY A 163 -5.47 -14.01 2.01
C GLY A 163 -6.43 -15.18 2.16
N ASN A 164 -5.95 -16.38 1.88
CA ASN A 164 -6.65 -17.65 2.08
C ASN A 164 -6.22 -18.33 3.39
N ASP A 165 -6.96 -19.35 3.80
CA ASP A 165 -6.68 -20.09 5.03
C ASP A 165 -5.32 -20.80 4.97
N THR A 166 -4.89 -21.31 3.80
CA THR A 166 -3.61 -21.99 3.62
C THR A 166 -2.42 -21.05 3.89
N LEU A 167 -2.49 -19.82 3.36
CA LEU A 167 -1.47 -18.80 3.64
C LEU A 167 -1.47 -18.39 5.12
N ALA A 168 -2.66 -18.26 5.72
CA ALA A 168 -2.76 -17.93 7.14
C ALA A 168 -2.14 -19.04 8.02
N GLU A 169 -2.39 -20.31 7.71
CA GLU A 169 -1.76 -21.46 8.38
C GLU A 169 -0.24 -21.43 8.22
N LEU A 170 0.25 -21.18 7.00
CA LEU A 170 1.68 -21.10 6.71
C LEU A 170 2.38 -19.98 7.50
N LEU A 171 1.79 -18.79 7.56
CA LEU A 171 2.32 -17.67 8.34
C LEU A 171 2.24 -17.93 9.85
N SER A 172 1.20 -18.63 10.33
CA SER A 172 0.99 -18.92 11.76
C SER A 172 1.99 -19.91 12.35
N GLU A 173 2.80 -20.57 11.52
CA GLU A 173 3.97 -21.34 12.00
C GLU A 173 5.09 -20.44 12.59
N TYR A 174 5.06 -19.14 12.30
CA TYR A 174 6.14 -18.19 12.64
C TYR A 174 5.68 -16.97 13.43
N THR A 175 4.41 -16.61 13.41
CA THR A 175 3.90 -15.39 14.03
C THR A 175 2.39 -15.50 14.29
N ASP A 176 1.83 -14.66 15.13
CA ASP A 176 0.37 -14.57 15.29
C ASP A 176 -0.30 -13.99 14.05
N VAL A 177 -1.33 -14.66 13.53
CA VAL A 177 -2.03 -14.25 12.30
C VAL A 177 -3.50 -13.97 12.57
N THR A 178 -3.99 -12.85 12.06
CA THR A 178 -5.41 -12.47 12.06
C THR A 178 -5.89 -12.23 10.64
N LEU A 179 -6.84 -13.06 10.17
CA LEU A 179 -7.50 -12.85 8.88
C LEU A 179 -8.50 -11.68 8.97
N LEU A 180 -8.35 -10.71 8.08
CA LEU A 180 -9.26 -9.58 7.95
C LEU A 180 -10.28 -9.83 6.85
N LYS A 181 -11.57 -9.73 7.19
CA LYS A 181 -12.67 -9.74 6.24
C LYS A 181 -13.24 -8.32 6.18
N LEU A 182 -13.00 -7.64 5.06
CA LEU A 182 -13.68 -6.37 4.78
C LEU A 182 -15.09 -6.70 4.30
N THR A 183 -16.10 -6.40 5.13
CA THR A 183 -17.52 -6.55 4.80
C THR A 183 -18.09 -5.27 4.22
#